data_b3ed26781bea13575890ae4d3c6e20cc
#
_entry.id   b3ed26781bea13575890ae4d3c6e20cc
#
_cell.length_a   1.000
_cell.length_b   1.000
_cell.length_c   1.000
_cell.angle_alpha   90.00
_cell.angle_beta   90.00
_cell.angle_gamma   90.00
#
_symmetry.space_group_name_H-M   'P 1'
#
loop_
_entity.id
_entity.type
_entity.pdbx_description
1 polymer ?
#
loop_
_entity_poly.entity_id
_entity_poly.type
_entity_poly.pdbx_seq_one_letter_code
_entity_poly.pdbx_strand_id
1 'polypeptide(L)'
;AQNSHDYRPLGLGYANLGTLLMLLGIPYDSDRGRGIAGALTAIMTGVAYATSAEMAGELGAFPGYARNSSHMLRVIRNHRRAAYGERAEYENVNVAPVPLDFANCPDKSLVALARGAWDEAYALGEKHGYRNAQATVVAPTPMMTAT
;
A
#
# COMPACT_ATOMS: atom_id res chain seq x y z
N ALA A 1 -18.87 -3.31 -16.27
CA ALA A 1 -18.64 -4.76 -16.25
C ALA A 1 -17.30 -5.15 -16.90
N GLN A 2 -17.01 -4.77 -18.14
CA GLN A 2 -15.78 -5.19 -18.82
C GLN A 2 -14.50 -4.73 -18.11
N ASN A 3 -14.40 -3.45 -17.77
CA ASN A 3 -13.23 -2.91 -17.07
C ASN A 3 -13.00 -3.59 -15.71
N SER A 4 -14.05 -3.92 -14.97
CA SER A 4 -13.93 -4.64 -13.71
C SER A 4 -13.38 -6.06 -13.91
N HIS A 5 -13.74 -6.71 -15.00
CA HIS A 5 -13.18 -8.01 -15.36
C HIS A 5 -11.71 -7.89 -15.80
N ASP A 6 -11.39 -6.90 -16.63
CA ASP A 6 -10.07 -6.76 -17.25
C ASP A 6 -9.00 -6.28 -16.26
N TYR A 7 -9.39 -5.54 -15.21
CA TYR A 7 -8.46 -4.95 -14.24
C TYR A 7 -8.62 -5.47 -12.81
N ARG A 8 -9.72 -6.17 -12.49
CA ARG A 8 -10.00 -6.79 -11.18
C ARG A 8 -9.70 -5.87 -9.98
N PRO A 9 -10.21 -4.62 -9.95
CA PRO A 9 -9.92 -3.71 -8.86
C PRO A 9 -10.56 -4.20 -7.57
N LEU A 10 -9.82 -4.04 -6.46
CA LEU A 10 -10.27 -4.24 -5.09
C LEU A 10 -10.14 -2.93 -4.32
N GLY A 11 -10.84 -2.86 -3.18
CA GLY A 11 -10.81 -1.72 -2.28
C GLY A 11 -10.67 -2.17 -0.83
N LEU A 12 -9.53 -2.78 -0.48
CA LEU A 12 -9.23 -3.14 0.90
C LEU A 12 -8.82 -1.88 1.67
N GLY A 13 -9.36 -1.70 2.86
CA GLY A 13 -9.07 -0.57 3.73
C GLY A 13 -9.15 -0.95 5.19
N TYR A 14 -8.85 -0.01 6.08
CA TYR A 14 -8.99 -0.17 7.52
C TYR A 14 -9.76 1.00 8.13
N ALA A 15 -10.26 0.80 9.33
CA ALA A 15 -10.95 1.81 10.13
C ALA A 15 -10.34 1.88 11.55
N ASN A 16 -10.84 2.81 12.36
CA ASN A 16 -10.48 2.94 13.78
C ASN A 16 -9.04 3.38 14.10
N LEU A 17 -8.34 4.01 13.15
CA LEU A 17 -7.01 4.58 13.41
C LEU A 17 -7.02 5.56 14.57
N GLY A 18 -8.04 6.44 14.64
CA GLY A 18 -8.19 7.39 15.74
C GLY A 18 -8.30 6.70 17.09
N THR A 19 -9.08 5.62 17.17
CA THR A 19 -9.22 4.81 18.40
C THR A 19 -7.88 4.19 18.81
N LEU A 20 -7.14 3.65 17.86
CA LEU A 20 -5.81 3.09 18.10
C LEU A 20 -4.87 4.15 18.69
N LEU A 21 -4.80 5.33 18.08
CA LEU A 21 -3.93 6.42 18.55
C LEU A 21 -4.34 6.90 19.95
N MET A 22 -5.64 7.02 20.25
CA MET A 22 -6.12 7.36 21.58
C MET A 22 -5.69 6.32 22.62
N LEU A 23 -5.82 5.04 22.33
CA LEU A 23 -5.38 3.98 23.24
C LEU A 23 -3.88 3.99 23.50
N LEU A 24 -3.10 4.43 22.53
CA LEU A 24 -1.65 4.58 22.63
C LEU A 24 -1.23 5.92 23.29
N GLY A 25 -2.17 6.79 23.62
CA GLY A 25 -1.88 8.12 24.15
C GLY A 25 -1.15 9.03 23.15
N ILE A 26 -1.39 8.84 21.86
CA ILE A 26 -0.75 9.58 20.77
C ILE A 26 -1.76 10.58 20.19
N PRO A 27 -1.49 11.89 20.18
CA PRO A 27 -2.36 12.85 19.54
C PRO A 27 -2.56 12.53 18.05
N TYR A 28 -3.80 12.62 17.57
CA TYR A 28 -4.13 12.33 16.19
C TYR A 28 -3.33 13.21 15.22
N ASP A 29 -3.27 14.50 15.49
CA ASP A 29 -2.47 15.46 14.73
C ASP A 29 -1.05 15.59 15.31
N SER A 30 -0.24 14.57 15.10
CA SER A 30 1.17 14.54 15.53
C SER A 30 2.02 13.79 14.52
N ASP A 31 3.33 14.08 14.49
CA ASP A 31 4.28 13.36 13.63
C ASP A 31 4.31 11.86 13.97
N ARG A 32 4.17 11.50 15.25
CA ARG A 32 4.08 10.11 15.69
C ARG A 32 2.81 9.43 15.16
N GLY A 33 1.67 10.11 15.21
CA GLY A 33 0.40 9.63 14.67
C GLY A 33 0.49 9.42 13.15
N ARG A 34 1.05 10.39 12.43
CA ARG A 34 1.31 10.29 10.98
C ARG A 34 2.28 9.16 10.64
N GLY A 35 3.34 8.97 11.43
CA GLY A 35 4.29 7.87 11.25
C GLY A 35 3.64 6.49 11.39
N ILE A 36 2.77 6.29 12.39
CA ILE A 36 1.99 5.04 12.56
C ILE A 36 1.02 4.85 11.39
N ALA A 37 0.25 5.88 11.05
CA ALA A 37 -0.71 5.79 9.94
C ALA A 37 -0.03 5.43 8.61
N GLY A 38 1.12 6.06 8.33
CA GLY A 38 1.92 5.75 7.15
C GLY A 38 2.42 4.30 7.14
N ALA A 39 2.94 3.81 8.27
CA ALA A 39 3.44 2.45 8.39
C ALA A 39 2.32 1.41 8.21
N LEU A 40 1.17 1.58 8.87
CA LEU A 40 0.03 0.68 8.74
C LEU A 40 -0.52 0.65 7.32
N THR A 41 -0.63 1.81 6.68
CA THR A 41 -1.08 1.90 5.28
C THR A 41 -0.09 1.23 4.33
N ALA A 42 1.22 1.43 4.56
CA ALA A 42 2.26 0.79 3.76
C ALA A 42 2.24 -0.73 3.91
N ILE A 43 2.06 -1.26 5.13
CA ILE A 43 1.92 -2.71 5.40
C ILE A 43 0.69 -3.25 4.68
N MET A 44 -0.48 -2.65 4.90
CA MET A 44 -1.72 -3.11 4.28
C MET A 44 -1.60 -3.20 2.76
N THR A 45 -1.07 -2.15 2.15
CA THR A 45 -0.99 -2.08 0.68
C THR A 45 0.11 -3.01 0.14
N GLY A 46 1.26 -3.08 0.80
CA GLY A 46 2.35 -3.99 0.42
C GLY A 46 1.92 -5.46 0.49
N VAL A 47 1.31 -5.87 1.60
CA VAL A 47 0.79 -7.25 1.77
C VAL A 47 -0.30 -7.55 0.76
N ALA A 48 -1.23 -6.61 0.51
CA ALA A 48 -2.29 -6.81 -0.49
C ALA A 48 -1.73 -7.04 -1.90
N TYR A 49 -0.68 -6.32 -2.29
CA TYR A 49 -0.03 -6.54 -3.59
C TYR A 49 0.85 -7.79 -3.60
N ALA A 50 1.52 -8.16 -2.52
CA ALA A 50 2.23 -9.43 -2.41
C ALA A 50 1.27 -10.61 -2.61
N THR A 51 0.16 -10.63 -1.86
CA THR A 51 -0.91 -11.64 -2.02
C THR A 51 -1.51 -11.64 -3.43
N SER A 52 -1.73 -10.46 -4.02
CA SER A 52 -2.22 -10.36 -5.40
C SER A 52 -1.23 -10.97 -6.40
N ALA A 53 0.07 -10.87 -6.15
CA ALA A 53 1.09 -11.49 -6.97
C ALA A 53 1.18 -13.01 -6.75
N GLU A 54 1.03 -13.50 -5.52
CA GLU A 54 0.89 -14.94 -5.22
C GLU A 54 -0.30 -15.54 -5.95
N MET A 55 -1.48 -14.89 -5.85
CA MET A 55 -2.67 -15.30 -6.59
C MET A 55 -2.47 -15.29 -8.10
N ALA A 56 -1.66 -14.35 -8.62
CA ALA A 56 -1.34 -14.32 -10.05
C ALA A 56 -0.47 -15.50 -10.46
N GLY A 57 0.38 -16.00 -9.59
CA GLY A 57 1.17 -17.22 -9.81
C GLY A 57 0.31 -18.48 -10.01
N GLU A 58 -0.81 -18.58 -9.30
CA GLU A 58 -1.73 -19.71 -9.36
C GLU A 58 -2.84 -19.53 -10.43
N LEU A 59 -3.39 -18.33 -10.53
CA LEU A 59 -4.62 -18.05 -11.32
C LEU A 59 -4.36 -17.20 -12.56
N GLY A 60 -3.12 -16.80 -12.79
CA GLY A 60 -2.74 -15.83 -13.82
C GLY A 60 -2.99 -14.37 -13.41
N ALA A 61 -2.24 -13.45 -14.00
CA ALA A 61 -2.41 -12.04 -13.80
C ALA A 61 -3.76 -11.52 -14.33
N PHE A 62 -4.14 -10.29 -13.98
CA PHE A 62 -5.37 -9.70 -14.51
C PHE A 62 -5.28 -9.56 -16.05
N PRO A 63 -6.37 -9.69 -16.80
CA PRO A 63 -6.34 -9.75 -18.27
C PRO A 63 -5.62 -8.60 -18.96
N GLY A 64 -5.71 -7.38 -18.39
CA GLY A 64 -5.04 -6.21 -18.90
C GLY A 64 -3.56 -6.09 -18.51
N TYR A 65 -2.98 -7.04 -17.76
CA TYR A 65 -1.65 -6.90 -17.17
C TYR A 65 -0.54 -6.82 -18.22
N ALA A 66 -0.52 -7.69 -19.21
CA ALA A 66 0.57 -7.78 -20.18
C ALA A 66 0.89 -6.43 -20.86
N ARG A 67 -0.14 -5.67 -21.23
CA ARG A 67 0.01 -4.34 -21.85
C ARG A 67 0.35 -3.22 -20.85
N ASN A 68 0.23 -3.49 -19.53
CA ASN A 68 0.44 -2.52 -18.46
C ASN A 68 1.57 -2.91 -17.49
N SER A 69 2.26 -4.02 -17.73
CA SER A 69 3.21 -4.60 -16.78
C SER A 69 4.33 -3.62 -16.36
N SER A 70 4.93 -2.93 -17.33
CA SER A 70 5.98 -1.94 -17.04
C SER A 70 5.47 -0.77 -16.19
N HIS A 71 4.25 -0.31 -16.45
CA HIS A 71 3.61 0.75 -15.67
C HIS A 71 3.28 0.28 -14.26
N MET A 72 2.75 -0.93 -14.13
CA MET A 72 2.42 -1.51 -12.84
C MET A 72 3.66 -1.70 -11.96
N LEU A 73 4.71 -2.32 -12.50
CA LEU A 73 5.97 -2.51 -11.78
C LEU A 73 6.62 -1.19 -11.38
N ARG A 74 6.55 -0.16 -12.23
CA ARG A 74 7.01 1.19 -11.89
C ARG A 74 6.26 1.75 -10.67
N VAL A 75 4.94 1.61 -10.63
CA VAL A 75 4.13 2.06 -9.48
C VAL A 75 4.57 1.33 -8.21
N ILE A 76 4.73 0.02 -8.27
CA ILE A 76 5.18 -0.78 -7.13
C ILE A 76 6.58 -0.36 -6.66
N ARG A 77 7.53 -0.13 -7.59
CA ARG A 77 8.87 0.38 -7.24
C ARG A 77 8.80 1.73 -6.54
N ASN A 78 7.96 2.64 -7.01
CA ASN A 78 7.77 3.94 -6.36
C ASN A 78 7.22 3.81 -4.94
N HIS A 79 6.23 2.95 -4.73
CA HIS A 79 5.72 2.67 -3.38
C HIS A 79 6.76 2.03 -2.47
N ARG A 80 7.56 1.11 -3.01
CA ARG A 80 8.68 0.50 -2.28
C ARG A 80 9.68 1.57 -1.82
N ARG A 81 10.10 2.49 -2.72
CA ARG A 81 10.96 3.63 -2.37
C ARG A 81 10.36 4.49 -1.26
N ALA A 82 9.07 4.80 -1.37
CA ALA A 82 8.36 5.55 -0.33
C ALA A 82 8.36 4.82 1.03
N ALA A 83 8.19 3.50 1.06
CA ALA A 83 8.27 2.70 2.28
C ALA A 83 9.68 2.67 2.89
N TYR A 84 10.72 2.82 2.07
CA TYR A 84 12.09 2.98 2.54
C TYR A 84 12.41 4.41 3.02
N GLY A 85 11.51 5.36 2.82
CA GLY A 85 11.69 6.75 3.23
C GLY A 85 12.50 7.58 2.24
N GLU A 86 12.68 7.10 1.00
CA GLU A 86 13.41 7.82 -0.04
C GLU A 86 12.65 9.10 -0.43
N ARG A 87 13.39 10.18 -0.68
CA ARG A 87 12.83 11.50 -1.03
C ARG A 87 13.03 11.89 -2.49
N ALA A 88 13.73 11.07 -3.24
CA ALA A 88 14.11 11.34 -4.63
C ALA A 88 13.99 10.07 -5.48
N GLU A 89 14.32 10.19 -6.77
CA GLU A 89 14.40 9.07 -7.71
C GLU A 89 13.08 8.34 -8.00
N TYR A 90 11.95 9.00 -7.75
CA TYR A 90 10.64 8.47 -8.16
C TYR A 90 10.47 8.52 -9.69
N GLU A 91 10.00 7.43 -10.24
CA GLU A 91 9.87 7.25 -11.68
C GLU A 91 8.57 7.85 -12.21
N ASN A 92 8.69 8.84 -13.09
CA ASN A 92 7.58 9.41 -13.87
C ASN A 92 6.38 9.86 -13.01
N VAL A 93 6.66 10.65 -11.98
CA VAL A 93 5.64 11.28 -11.12
C VAL A 93 5.72 12.81 -11.27
N ASN A 94 4.57 13.47 -11.34
CA ASN A 94 4.49 14.93 -11.41
C ASN A 94 4.55 15.58 -10.02
N VAL A 95 4.14 14.84 -8.99
CA VAL A 95 4.17 15.29 -7.60
C VAL A 95 4.95 14.27 -6.80
N ALA A 96 5.95 14.71 -6.08
CA ALA A 96 6.75 13.82 -5.24
C ALA A 96 5.88 13.16 -4.16
N PRO A 97 5.94 11.85 -3.99
CA PRO A 97 5.25 11.17 -2.91
C PRO A 97 5.77 11.63 -1.54
N VAL A 98 4.90 11.57 -0.53
CA VAL A 98 5.32 11.73 0.87
C VAL A 98 5.86 10.36 1.34
N PRO A 99 7.16 10.24 1.63
CA PRO A 99 7.73 8.98 2.06
C PRO A 99 7.33 8.63 3.49
N LEU A 100 7.48 7.35 3.86
CA LEU A 100 7.27 6.89 5.22
C LEU A 100 8.21 7.62 6.19
N ASP A 101 7.64 8.30 7.16
CA ASP A 101 8.38 8.93 8.24
C ASP A 101 8.78 7.90 9.31
N PHE A 102 9.81 7.14 9.00
CA PHE A 102 10.33 6.11 9.90
C PHE A 102 10.99 6.69 11.16
N ALA A 103 11.43 7.94 11.14
CA ALA A 103 12.04 8.58 12.31
C ALA A 103 11.00 8.81 13.42
N ASN A 104 9.83 9.31 13.03
CA ASN A 104 8.74 9.61 13.96
C ASN A 104 7.82 8.41 14.24
N CYS A 105 7.94 7.29 13.50
CA CYS A 105 7.21 6.07 13.82
C CYS A 105 7.77 5.45 15.10
N PRO A 106 7.00 5.40 16.20
CA PRO A 106 7.50 4.94 17.50
C PRO A 106 7.80 3.43 17.53
N ASP A 107 7.09 2.67 16.71
CA ASP A 107 7.28 1.21 16.58
C ASP A 107 8.10 0.88 15.34
N LYS A 108 9.36 0.51 15.57
CA LYS A 108 10.29 0.16 14.48
C LYS A 108 9.96 -1.17 13.83
N SER A 109 9.19 -2.04 14.48
CA SER A 109 8.72 -3.29 13.87
C SER A 109 7.73 -3.02 12.74
N LEU A 110 6.85 -2.02 12.87
CA LEU A 110 5.96 -1.60 11.80
C LEU A 110 6.73 -1.10 10.56
N VAL A 111 7.82 -0.37 10.79
CA VAL A 111 8.67 0.09 9.68
C VAL A 111 9.33 -1.08 8.95
N ALA A 112 9.83 -2.06 9.70
CA ALA A 112 10.44 -3.26 9.12
C ALA A 112 9.41 -4.09 8.34
N LEU A 113 8.21 -4.28 8.88
CA LEU A 113 7.11 -4.98 8.22
C LEU A 113 6.68 -4.25 6.94
N ALA A 114 6.58 -2.92 6.95
CA ALA A 114 6.24 -2.13 5.77
C ALA A 114 7.26 -2.35 4.64
N ARG A 115 8.54 -2.29 4.96
CA ARG A 115 9.61 -2.53 3.97
C ARG A 115 9.57 -3.95 3.41
N GLY A 116 9.48 -4.95 4.30
CA GLY A 116 9.40 -6.35 3.90
C GLY A 116 8.20 -6.65 2.99
N ALA A 117 7.02 -6.10 3.30
CA ALA A 117 5.82 -6.26 2.49
C ALA A 117 5.99 -5.70 1.07
N TRP A 118 6.65 -4.56 0.91
CA TRP A 118 6.92 -3.99 -0.41
C TRP A 118 8.06 -4.69 -1.17
N ASP A 119 9.06 -5.22 -0.46
CA ASP A 119 10.09 -6.07 -1.08
C ASP A 119 9.46 -7.33 -1.67
N GLU A 120 8.60 -7.99 -0.90
CA GLU A 120 7.87 -9.19 -1.32
C GLU A 120 6.90 -8.89 -2.47
N ALA A 121 6.11 -7.81 -2.37
CA ALA A 121 5.20 -7.38 -3.42
C ALA A 121 5.95 -7.15 -4.75
N TYR A 122 7.12 -6.53 -4.70
CA TYR A 122 7.93 -6.28 -5.89
C TYR A 122 8.51 -7.58 -6.45
N ALA A 123 9.16 -8.41 -5.62
CA ALA A 123 9.80 -9.65 -6.06
C ALA A 123 8.80 -10.66 -6.67
N LEU A 124 7.64 -10.84 -6.03
CA LEU A 124 6.58 -11.71 -6.54
C LEU A 124 5.93 -11.12 -7.80
N GLY A 125 5.75 -9.80 -7.83
CA GLY A 125 5.18 -9.11 -8.98
C GLY A 125 6.05 -9.15 -10.24
N GLU A 126 7.38 -9.10 -10.09
CA GLU A 126 8.31 -9.33 -11.22
C GLU A 126 8.17 -10.74 -11.80
N LYS A 127 7.93 -11.72 -10.93
CA LYS A 127 7.87 -13.13 -11.31
C LYS A 127 6.51 -13.53 -11.91
N HIS A 128 5.41 -13.07 -11.33
CA HIS A 128 4.06 -13.57 -11.61
C HIS A 128 3.12 -12.49 -12.18
N GLY A 129 3.49 -11.21 -12.12
CA GLY A 129 2.54 -10.13 -12.31
C GLY A 129 1.61 -9.99 -11.10
N TYR A 130 0.46 -9.36 -11.32
CA TYR A 130 -0.54 -9.14 -10.25
C TYR A 130 -1.92 -9.61 -10.70
N ARG A 131 -2.68 -10.17 -9.75
CA ARG A 131 -4.08 -10.58 -10.00
C ARG A 131 -5.02 -9.38 -10.09
N ASN A 132 -4.65 -8.26 -9.45
CA ASN A 132 -5.46 -7.06 -9.32
C ASN A 132 -4.66 -5.83 -9.76
N ALA A 133 -5.25 -4.98 -10.58
CA ALA A 133 -4.63 -3.71 -10.97
C ALA A 133 -4.63 -2.69 -9.83
N GLN A 134 -5.61 -2.80 -8.92
CA GLN A 134 -5.71 -2.02 -7.69
C GLN A 134 -6.16 -2.94 -6.56
N ALA A 135 -5.54 -2.82 -5.38
CA ALA A 135 -5.83 -3.68 -4.26
C ALA A 135 -6.43 -2.94 -3.05
N THR A 136 -6.05 -1.70 -2.80
CA THR A 136 -6.41 -0.99 -1.57
C THR A 136 -7.07 0.35 -1.83
N VAL A 137 -7.91 0.78 -0.88
CA VAL A 137 -8.49 2.12 -0.82
C VAL A 137 -8.67 2.54 0.64
N VAL A 138 -8.25 3.75 0.97
CA VAL A 138 -8.67 4.40 2.22
C VAL A 138 -9.89 5.23 1.88
N ALA A 139 -11.06 4.61 2.01
CA ALA A 139 -12.32 5.26 1.71
C ALA A 139 -12.67 6.32 2.76
N PRO A 140 -13.34 7.42 2.39
CA PRO A 140 -13.96 8.31 3.36
C PRO A 140 -15.03 7.50 4.08
N THR A 141 -14.72 7.06 5.31
CA THR A 141 -15.68 6.31 6.12
C THR A 141 -16.70 7.32 6.64
N PRO A 142 -17.98 7.22 6.28
CA PRO A 142 -19.00 8.01 6.96
C PRO A 142 -18.90 7.66 8.44
N MET A 143 -18.92 8.68 9.32
CA MET A 143 -19.04 8.43 10.73
C MET A 143 -20.22 7.48 10.91
N MET A 144 -19.97 6.26 11.33
CA MET A 144 -21.05 5.41 11.79
C MET A 144 -21.63 6.12 13.01
N THR A 145 -22.72 6.84 12.77
CA THR A 145 -23.57 7.28 13.86
C THR A 145 -24.05 6.03 14.55
N ALA A 146 -23.49 5.76 15.74
CA ALA A 146 -24.04 4.77 16.63
C ALA A 146 -25.48 5.23 16.93
N THR A 147 -26.43 4.52 16.39
CA THR A 147 -27.82 4.55 16.84
C THR A 147 -27.99 3.55 17.96
#